data_d224a560e1942aeae8919674bc2a7bd6
#
_entry.id   d224a560e1942aeae8919674bc2a7bd6
#
_cell.length_a   1.000
_cell.length_b   1.000
_cell.length_c   1.000
_cell.angle_alpha   90.00
_cell.angle_beta   90.00
_cell.angle_gamma   90.00
#
_symmetry.space_group_name_H-M   'P 1'
#
loop_
_entity.id
_entity.type
_entity.pdbx_description
1 polymer ?
#
loop_
_entity_poly.entity_id
_entity_poly.type
_entity_poly.pdbx_seq_one_letter_code
_entity_poly.pdbx_strand_id
1 'polypeptide(L)'
;VERKIGTKEFILYYLLIGTIGGVLSFLVYAATGFYIISLVGASGAIFGVLLLYAVIYPNSVVYLWAVIPVPAPLLILGYAVIELISIFSVGDGVAHLTHFIGLLAGWVYIRIRFGIKPLKVWNSTGR
;
A
#
# COMPACT_ATOMS: atom_id res chain seq x y z
N VAL A 1 -2.29 13.85 -1.81
CA VAL A 1 -3.37 12.87 -1.96
C VAL A 1 -4.67 13.41 -1.39
N GLU A 2 -4.66 13.89 -0.16
CA GLU A 2 -5.86 14.42 0.47
C GLU A 2 -6.52 15.55 -0.34
N ARG A 3 -5.72 16.47 -0.85
CA ARG A 3 -6.24 17.59 -1.66
C ARG A 3 -6.91 17.11 -2.95
N LYS A 4 -6.45 16.01 -3.51
CA LYS A 4 -6.95 15.51 -4.78
C LYS A 4 -8.28 14.80 -4.65
N ILE A 5 -8.46 14.03 -3.58
CA ILE A 5 -9.69 13.24 -3.38
C ILE A 5 -10.63 13.83 -2.34
N GLY A 6 -10.19 14.83 -1.60
CA GLY A 6 -10.96 15.45 -0.53
C GLY A 6 -10.72 14.80 0.82
N THR A 7 -10.91 15.59 1.87
CA THR A 7 -10.62 15.15 3.24
C THR A 7 -11.46 13.96 3.67
N LYS A 8 -12.76 13.97 3.35
CA LYS A 8 -13.65 12.87 3.74
C LYS A 8 -13.26 11.56 3.09
N GLU A 9 -12.96 11.59 1.80
CA GLU A 9 -12.55 10.39 1.05
C GLU A 9 -11.18 9.92 1.52
N PHE A 10 -10.26 10.84 1.81
CA PHE A 10 -8.95 10.49 2.34
C PHE A 10 -9.05 9.79 3.70
N ILE A 11 -9.84 10.32 4.62
CA ILE A 11 -10.03 9.70 5.93
C ILE A 11 -10.67 8.32 5.78
N LEU A 12 -11.69 8.21 4.95
CA LEU A 12 -12.34 6.92 4.69
C LEU A 12 -11.35 5.91 4.13
N TYR A 13 -10.57 6.30 3.14
CA TYR A 13 -9.56 5.45 2.52
C TYR A 13 -8.52 5.00 3.56
N TYR A 14 -7.96 5.96 4.30
CA TYR A 14 -6.92 5.67 5.29
C TYR A 14 -7.42 4.72 6.38
N LEU A 15 -8.59 5.02 6.95
CA LEU A 15 -9.14 4.20 8.03
C LEU A 15 -9.55 2.81 7.53
N LEU A 16 -10.16 2.73 6.35
CA LEU A 16 -10.61 1.46 5.80
C LEU A 16 -9.42 0.55 5.48
N ILE A 17 -8.40 1.08 4.81
CA ILE A 17 -7.20 0.30 4.49
C ILE A 17 -6.47 -0.13 5.76
N GLY A 18 -6.34 0.76 6.73
CA GLY A 18 -5.71 0.44 8.01
C GLY A 18 -6.47 -0.62 8.79
N THR A 19 -7.81 -0.52 8.81
CA THR A 19 -8.65 -1.50 9.49
C THR A 19 -8.58 -2.87 8.82
N ILE A 20 -8.69 -2.92 7.50
CA ILE A 20 -8.58 -4.18 6.75
C ILE A 20 -7.21 -4.81 6.98
N GLY A 21 -6.15 -4.04 6.87
CA GLY A 21 -4.79 -4.53 7.10
C GLY A 21 -4.63 -5.08 8.51
N GLY A 22 -5.11 -4.34 9.51
CA GLY A 22 -5.03 -4.76 10.91
C GLY A 22 -5.84 -6.01 11.20
N VAL A 23 -7.07 -6.07 10.74
CA VAL A 23 -7.96 -7.22 10.99
C VAL A 23 -7.43 -8.48 10.30
N LEU A 24 -7.06 -8.39 9.03
CA LEU A 24 -6.55 -9.55 8.30
C LEU A 24 -5.22 -10.04 8.86
N SER A 25 -4.34 -9.13 9.27
CA SER A 25 -3.08 -9.50 9.90
C SER A 25 -3.32 -10.17 11.25
N PHE A 26 -4.25 -9.66 12.03
CA PHE A 26 -4.63 -10.27 13.31
C PHE A 26 -5.16 -11.69 13.10
N LEU A 27 -6.02 -11.90 12.11
CA LEU A 27 -6.57 -13.23 11.81
C LEU A 27 -5.46 -14.22 11.41
N VAL A 28 -4.50 -13.78 10.62
CA VAL A 28 -3.35 -14.62 10.26
C VAL A 28 -2.53 -14.96 11.49
N TYR A 29 -2.32 -14.00 12.38
CA TYR A 29 -1.59 -14.24 13.64
C TYR A 29 -2.31 -15.23 14.54
N ALA A 30 -3.61 -15.05 14.71
CA ALA A 30 -4.39 -15.96 15.55
C ALA A 30 -4.37 -17.39 14.99
N ALA A 31 -4.38 -17.53 13.65
CA ALA A 31 -4.34 -18.84 13.01
C ALA A 31 -2.97 -19.51 13.09
N THR A 32 -1.89 -18.73 13.09
CA THR A 32 -0.52 -19.26 13.08
C THR A 32 0.13 -19.28 14.46
N GLY A 33 -0.53 -18.73 15.49
CA GLY A 33 0.01 -18.68 16.85
C GLY A 33 1.05 -17.60 17.10
N PHE A 34 1.30 -16.74 16.13
CA PHE A 34 2.18 -15.59 16.32
C PHE A 34 1.40 -14.44 16.93
N TYR A 35 1.64 -14.17 18.21
CA TYR A 35 0.93 -13.12 18.93
C TYR A 35 1.69 -11.79 18.99
N ILE A 36 2.71 -11.63 18.19
CA ILE A 36 3.44 -10.35 18.14
C ILE A 36 2.61 -9.38 17.33
N ILE A 37 1.63 -8.79 17.96
CA ILE A 37 0.82 -7.75 17.39
C ILE A 37 1.51 -6.44 17.70
N SER A 38 2.45 -6.04 16.91
CA SER A 38 2.89 -4.65 16.94
C SER A 38 2.12 -3.90 15.89
N LEU A 39 1.44 -2.91 16.28
CA LEU A 39 1.10 -1.63 15.65
C LEU A 39 1.17 -1.58 14.12
N VAL A 40 0.59 -2.56 13.43
CA VAL A 40 0.82 -2.71 12.01
C VAL A 40 -0.27 -2.07 11.15
N GLY A 41 -1.40 -1.69 11.75
CA GLY A 41 -2.52 -1.14 11.00
C GLY A 41 -2.20 0.17 10.31
N ALA A 42 -1.53 1.09 11.02
CA ALA A 42 -1.18 2.40 10.47
C ALA A 42 -0.17 2.29 9.33
N SER A 43 0.81 1.38 9.42
CA SER A 43 1.79 1.22 8.34
C SER A 43 1.16 0.62 7.09
N GLY A 44 0.19 -0.28 7.23
CA GLY A 44 -0.57 -0.78 6.09
C GLY A 44 -1.33 0.32 5.37
N ALA A 45 -1.96 1.22 6.14
CA ALA A 45 -2.65 2.37 5.56
C ALA A 45 -1.69 3.29 4.82
N ILE A 46 -0.48 3.48 5.32
CA ILE A 46 0.55 4.30 4.65
C ILE A 46 0.92 3.69 3.30
N PHE A 47 1.11 2.38 3.22
CA PHE A 47 1.36 1.72 1.94
C PHE A 47 0.19 1.90 0.97
N GLY A 48 -1.04 1.86 1.46
CA GLY A 48 -2.22 2.18 0.66
C GLY A 48 -2.20 3.61 0.14
N VAL A 49 -1.80 4.57 0.96
CA VAL A 49 -1.67 5.98 0.56
C VAL A 49 -0.58 6.15 -0.49
N LEU A 50 0.55 5.45 -0.35
CA LEU A 50 1.61 5.48 -1.36
C LEU A 50 1.12 4.94 -2.70
N LEU A 51 0.33 3.87 -2.69
CA LEU A 51 -0.27 3.35 -3.90
C LEU A 51 -1.18 4.38 -4.56
N LEU A 52 -2.05 4.99 -3.78
CA LEU A 52 -2.97 6.01 -4.30
C LEU A 52 -2.20 7.21 -4.86
N TYR A 53 -1.12 7.61 -4.19
CA TYR A 53 -0.24 8.67 -4.69
C TYR A 53 0.32 8.32 -6.07
N ALA A 54 0.80 7.09 -6.25
CA ALA A 54 1.35 6.66 -7.53
C ALA A 54 0.29 6.60 -8.64
N VAL A 55 -0.97 6.37 -8.28
CA VAL A 55 -2.07 6.37 -9.24
C VAL A 55 -2.48 7.80 -9.62
N ILE A 56 -2.56 8.70 -8.64
CA ILE A 56 -2.95 10.10 -8.88
C ILE A 56 -1.84 10.87 -9.58
N TYR A 57 -0.60 10.61 -9.21
CA TYR A 57 0.57 11.30 -9.75
C TYR A 57 1.53 10.32 -10.41
N PRO A 58 1.14 9.68 -11.52
CA PRO A 58 1.93 8.60 -12.12
C PRO A 58 3.26 9.06 -12.71
N ASN A 59 3.41 10.36 -12.94
CA ASN A 59 4.65 10.92 -13.49
C ASN A 59 5.58 11.48 -12.41
N SER A 60 5.19 11.42 -11.14
CA SER A 60 6.03 11.95 -10.07
C SER A 60 7.23 11.05 -9.81
N VAL A 61 8.28 11.65 -9.31
CA VAL A 61 9.54 10.99 -9.00
C VAL A 61 9.78 11.09 -7.50
N VAL A 62 10.11 9.97 -6.88
CA VAL A 62 10.47 9.91 -5.47
C VAL A 62 11.98 9.72 -5.38
N TYR A 63 12.62 10.53 -4.55
CA TYR A 63 14.08 10.46 -4.37
C TYR A 63 14.41 9.58 -3.17
N LEU A 64 14.93 8.39 -3.44
CA LEU A 64 15.41 7.50 -2.39
C LEU A 64 16.70 8.07 -1.80
N TRP A 65 16.74 8.17 -0.47
CA TRP A 65 17.85 8.78 0.26
C TRP A 65 18.22 10.17 -0.26
N ALA A 66 17.23 10.91 -0.79
CA ALA A 66 17.39 12.24 -1.37
C ALA A 66 18.33 12.30 -2.58
N VAL A 67 18.71 11.17 -3.15
CA VAL A 67 19.70 11.09 -4.25
C VAL A 67 19.19 10.34 -5.47
N ILE A 68 18.54 9.19 -5.28
CA ILE A 68 18.17 8.31 -6.37
C ILE A 68 16.74 8.59 -6.82
N PRO A 69 16.52 9.13 -8.04
CA PRO A 69 15.17 9.37 -8.53
C PRO A 69 14.51 8.06 -8.99
N VAL A 70 13.33 7.76 -8.45
CA VAL A 70 12.54 6.59 -8.82
C VAL A 70 11.13 7.04 -9.17
N PRO A 71 10.59 6.66 -10.34
CA PRO A 71 9.19 6.94 -10.66
C PRO A 71 8.26 6.31 -9.63
N ALA A 72 7.21 7.02 -9.21
CA ALA A 72 6.32 6.54 -8.16
C ALA A 72 5.69 5.17 -8.49
N PRO A 73 5.19 4.90 -9.70
CA PRO A 73 4.69 3.57 -10.03
C PRO A 73 5.72 2.46 -9.89
N LEU A 74 6.95 2.72 -10.33
CA LEU A 74 8.03 1.74 -10.21
C LEU A 74 8.37 1.48 -8.74
N LEU A 75 8.39 2.52 -7.92
CA LEU A 75 8.62 2.39 -6.48
C LEU A 75 7.58 1.49 -5.82
N ILE A 76 6.31 1.69 -6.15
CA ILE A 76 5.21 0.90 -5.59
C ILE A 76 5.29 -0.56 -6.04
N LEU A 77 5.57 -0.82 -7.32
CA LEU A 77 5.73 -2.17 -7.82
C LEU A 77 6.92 -2.86 -7.15
N GLY A 78 8.02 -2.13 -6.96
CA GLY A 78 9.19 -2.64 -6.26
C GLY A 78 8.87 -2.99 -4.81
N TYR A 79 8.15 -2.12 -4.09
CA TYR A 79 7.71 -2.41 -2.73
C TYR A 79 6.79 -3.63 -2.68
N ALA A 80 5.85 -3.76 -3.62
CA ALA A 80 4.96 -4.91 -3.65
C ALA A 80 5.73 -6.22 -3.76
N VAL A 81 6.73 -6.27 -4.63
CA VAL A 81 7.58 -7.46 -4.81
C VAL A 81 8.41 -7.73 -3.55
N ILE A 82 9.06 -6.70 -3.00
CA ILE A 82 9.88 -6.84 -1.81
C ILE A 82 9.03 -7.31 -0.62
N GLU A 83 7.86 -6.72 -0.43
CA GLU A 83 6.98 -7.11 0.67
C GLU A 83 6.48 -8.54 0.51
N LEU A 84 6.12 -8.94 -0.71
CA LEU A 84 5.68 -10.31 -0.98
C LEU A 84 6.77 -11.33 -0.65
N ILE A 85 8.01 -11.08 -1.08
CA ILE A 85 9.14 -11.96 -0.78
C ILE A 85 9.43 -11.96 0.72
N SER A 86 9.36 -10.81 1.36
CA SER A 86 9.70 -10.64 2.78
C SER A 86 8.70 -11.29 3.73
N ILE A 87 7.47 -11.57 3.27
CA ILE A 87 6.48 -12.32 4.06
C ILE A 87 7.06 -13.66 4.51
N PHE A 88 7.89 -14.27 3.68
CA PHE A 88 8.48 -15.58 3.96
C PHE A 88 9.76 -15.50 4.79
N SER A 89 10.20 -14.31 5.17
CA SER A 89 11.38 -14.15 6.00
C SER A 89 11.05 -14.45 7.48
N VAL A 90 12.06 -14.86 8.23
CA VAL A 90 11.89 -15.17 9.66
C VAL A 90 11.89 -13.88 10.45
N GLY A 91 10.91 -13.72 11.34
CA GLY A 91 10.79 -12.61 12.29
C GLY A 91 9.92 -11.46 11.80
N ASP A 92 10.20 -10.90 10.63
CA ASP A 92 9.50 -9.70 10.12
C ASP A 92 8.37 -10.01 9.15
N GLY A 93 8.12 -11.29 8.85
CA GLY A 93 7.16 -11.68 7.83
C GLY A 93 5.78 -11.09 8.02
N VAL A 94 5.44 -10.84 9.23
CA VAL A 94 4.13 -10.34 9.63
C VAL A 94 3.94 -8.86 9.30
N ALA A 95 4.93 -8.02 9.61
CA ALA A 95 4.88 -6.62 9.24
C ALA A 95 4.79 -6.47 7.72
N HIS A 96 5.55 -7.30 7.01
CA HIS A 96 5.52 -7.32 5.55
C HIS A 96 4.17 -7.79 5.00
N LEU A 97 3.53 -8.76 5.65
CA LEU A 97 2.18 -9.18 5.29
C LEU A 97 1.19 -8.02 5.42
N THR A 98 1.26 -7.26 6.51
CA THR A 98 0.38 -6.11 6.72
C THR A 98 0.58 -5.04 5.65
N HIS A 99 1.82 -4.75 5.29
CA HIS A 99 2.14 -3.81 4.22
C HIS A 99 1.57 -4.28 2.89
N PHE A 100 1.74 -5.54 2.58
CA PHE A 100 1.23 -6.13 1.34
C PHE A 100 -0.30 -6.11 1.29
N ILE A 101 -0.97 -6.43 2.39
CA ILE A 101 -2.42 -6.34 2.50
C ILE A 101 -2.89 -4.90 2.29
N GLY A 102 -2.17 -3.93 2.85
CA GLY A 102 -2.47 -2.51 2.62
C GLY A 102 -2.42 -2.14 1.15
N LEU A 103 -1.42 -2.62 0.43
CA LEU A 103 -1.32 -2.40 -1.02
C LEU A 103 -2.48 -3.06 -1.77
N LEU A 104 -2.81 -4.31 -1.44
CA LEU A 104 -3.91 -5.02 -2.09
C LEU A 104 -5.26 -4.38 -1.80
N ALA A 105 -5.52 -4.02 -0.55
CA ALA A 105 -6.76 -3.37 -0.16
C ALA A 105 -6.90 -2.01 -0.85
N GLY A 106 -5.81 -1.25 -0.92
CA GLY A 106 -5.79 0.00 -1.65
C GLY A 106 -6.07 -0.19 -3.14
N TRP A 107 -5.48 -1.20 -3.75
CA TRP A 107 -5.72 -1.52 -5.15
C TRP A 107 -7.19 -1.81 -5.41
N VAL A 108 -7.80 -2.66 -4.57
CA VAL A 108 -9.21 -3.01 -4.69
C VAL A 108 -10.10 -1.78 -4.50
N TYR A 109 -9.80 -0.95 -3.51
CA TYR A 109 -10.53 0.29 -3.26
C TYR A 109 -10.51 1.22 -4.47
N ILE A 110 -9.32 1.43 -5.03
CA ILE A 110 -9.14 2.29 -6.20
C ILE A 110 -9.94 1.77 -7.39
N ARG A 111 -9.93 0.46 -7.59
CA ARG A 111 -10.68 -0.18 -8.67
C ARG A 111 -12.19 -0.04 -8.51
N ILE A 112 -12.68 -0.25 -7.31
CA ILE A 112 -14.12 -0.27 -7.05
C ILE A 112 -14.66 1.14 -6.85
N ARG A 113 -14.01 1.92 -5.97
CA ARG A 113 -14.53 3.22 -5.56
C ARG A 113 -14.31 4.30 -6.62
N PHE A 114 -13.14 4.32 -7.23
CA PHE A 114 -12.79 5.34 -8.23
C PHE A 114 -12.92 4.84 -9.65
N GLY A 115 -13.08 3.54 -9.87
CA GLY A 115 -13.16 2.97 -11.20
C GLY A 115 -11.87 3.08 -12.00
N ILE A 116 -10.73 3.32 -11.34
CA ILE A 116 -9.44 3.49 -11.99
C ILE A 116 -8.70 2.16 -12.03
N LYS A 117 -8.05 1.88 -13.15
CA LYS A 117 -7.17 0.72 -13.32
C LYS A 117 -5.73 1.19 -13.23
N PRO A 118 -5.02 0.96 -12.10
CA PRO A 118 -3.67 1.50 -11.93
C PRO A 118 -2.71 1.10 -13.04
N LEU A 119 -2.70 -0.15 -13.46
CA LEU A 119 -1.81 -0.59 -14.54
C LEU A 119 -2.09 0.14 -15.85
N LYS A 120 -3.35 0.42 -16.14
CA LYS A 120 -3.73 1.13 -17.35
C LYS A 120 -3.27 2.57 -17.30
N VAL A 121 -3.42 3.22 -16.14
CA VAL A 121 -2.92 4.58 -15.93
C VAL A 121 -1.42 4.64 -16.13
N TRP A 122 -0.69 3.72 -15.53
CA TRP A 122 0.77 3.70 -15.61
C TRP A 122 1.28 3.41 -17.02
N ASN A 123 0.59 2.55 -17.76
CA ASN A 123 0.96 2.25 -19.15
C ASN A 123 0.67 3.41 -20.09
N SER A 124 -0.31 4.26 -19.79
CA SER A 124 -0.72 5.36 -20.64
C SER A 124 0.12 6.62 -20.46
N THR A 125 1.04 6.66 -19.50
CA THR A 125 1.85 7.84 -19.19
C THR A 125 3.12 7.97 -20.02
N GLY A 126 3.17 7.32 -21.18
CA GLY A 126 4.21 7.60 -22.15
C GLY A 126 5.57 6.95 -21.90
N ARG A 127 5.58 5.79 -21.30
CA ARG A 127 6.83 5.07 -21.05
C ARG A 127 6.93 3.81 -21.83
#